data_bc29dfaa71c90803f9da31f3055f030c
#
_entry.id   bc29dfaa71c90803f9da31f3055f030c
#
_cell.length_a   1.000
_cell.length_b   1.000
_cell.length_c   1.000
_cell.angle_alpha   90.00
_cell.angle_beta   90.00
_cell.angle_gamma   90.00
#
_symmetry.space_group_name_H-M   'P 1'
#
loop_
_entity.id
_entity.type
_entity.pdbx_description
1 polymer ?
#
loop_
_entity_poly.entity_id
_entity_poly.type
_entity_poly.pdbx_seq_one_letter_code
_entity_poly.pdbx_strand_id
1 'polypeptide(L)'
;MKKIFLAILFVASFIAFDASAQFRYGPTVGVDFTTLKFKQDLFTVDQSVGYQAGIQGEMMFPGIGFGIDIGAMYEQRGATLNLGEKKVWSSQGYGSHRSYLHYLSFPINLRFKWTRMNGLEDYIAPYVFGGPNISFMLAHSSIDALDYTTADLGLQVGLGFEVLKRWQIQASYNWGMTYCVKTKILDDHSAKNRTWSVRVVRFF
;
A
#
# COMPACT_ATOMS: atom_id res chain seq x y z
N MET A 1 2.72 -34.13 -2.53
CA MET A 1 3.11 -34.08 -3.95
C MET A 1 2.07 -33.43 -4.86
N LYS A 2 0.78 -33.82 -4.85
CA LYS A 2 -0.26 -33.21 -5.72
C LYS A 2 -0.43 -31.69 -5.55
N LYS A 3 -0.34 -31.15 -4.32
CA LYS A 3 -0.47 -29.71 -4.04
C LYS A 3 0.70 -28.88 -4.58
N ILE A 4 1.92 -29.44 -4.54
CA ILE A 4 3.13 -28.81 -5.07
C ILE A 4 3.07 -28.80 -6.62
N PHE A 5 2.62 -29.91 -7.22
CA PHE A 5 2.43 -30.00 -8.66
C PHE A 5 1.38 -29.01 -9.18
N LEU A 6 0.28 -28.82 -8.43
CA LEU A 6 -0.74 -27.83 -8.76
C LEU A 6 -0.21 -26.39 -8.67
N ALA A 7 0.61 -26.10 -7.66
CA ALA A 7 1.26 -24.80 -7.50
C ALA A 7 2.28 -24.52 -8.63
N ILE A 8 3.06 -25.54 -9.00
CA ILE A 8 4.01 -25.42 -10.14
C ILE A 8 3.25 -25.26 -11.46
N LEU A 9 2.15 -25.99 -11.67
CA LEU A 9 1.31 -25.86 -12.87
C LEU A 9 0.64 -24.47 -12.92
N PHE A 10 0.22 -23.93 -11.78
CA PHE A 10 -0.34 -22.58 -11.67
C PHE A 10 0.72 -21.52 -11.98
N VAL A 11 1.95 -21.66 -11.45
CA VAL A 11 3.06 -20.76 -11.77
C VAL A 11 3.48 -20.90 -13.25
N ALA A 12 3.53 -22.14 -13.78
CA ALA A 12 3.85 -22.38 -15.19
C ALA A 12 2.80 -21.81 -16.15
N SER A 13 1.51 -21.76 -15.75
CA SER A 13 0.47 -21.14 -16.57
C SER A 13 0.65 -19.62 -16.70
N PHE A 14 1.28 -18.95 -15.73
CA PHE A 14 1.65 -17.54 -15.85
C PHE A 14 2.83 -17.30 -16.79
N ILE A 15 3.72 -18.29 -16.96
CA ILE A 15 4.89 -18.20 -17.87
C ILE A 15 4.46 -18.45 -19.32
N ALA A 16 3.36 -19.17 -19.54
CA ALA A 16 2.85 -19.52 -20.87
C ALA A 16 1.96 -18.42 -21.52
N PHE A 17 1.81 -17.26 -20.89
CA PHE A 17 1.23 -16.09 -21.56
C PHE A 17 2.23 -15.51 -22.55
N ASP A 18 2.27 -16.13 -23.71
CA ASP A 18 3.12 -15.75 -24.83
C ASP A 18 2.92 -14.28 -25.22
N ALA A 19 4.03 -13.57 -25.17
CA ALA A 19 4.59 -12.73 -26.24
C ALA A 19 3.90 -11.44 -26.67
N SER A 20 2.72 -11.09 -26.19
CA SER A 20 2.09 -9.81 -26.54
C SER A 20 1.92 -8.84 -25.34
N ALA A 21 2.04 -9.31 -24.11
CA ALA A 21 2.00 -8.44 -22.95
C ALA A 21 3.37 -7.78 -22.75
N GLN A 22 3.42 -6.46 -22.81
CA GLN A 22 4.62 -5.71 -22.46
C GLN A 22 4.80 -5.71 -20.95
N PHE A 23 5.73 -6.53 -20.45
CA PHE A 23 6.11 -6.48 -19.05
C PHE A 23 7.25 -5.50 -18.85
N ARG A 24 7.07 -4.56 -17.95
CA ARG A 24 8.08 -3.57 -17.53
C ARG A 24 8.20 -3.61 -16.02
N TYR A 25 9.37 -3.34 -15.50
CA TYR A 25 9.59 -3.23 -14.06
C TYR A 25 10.53 -2.08 -13.77
N GLY A 26 10.49 -1.60 -12.53
CA GLY A 26 11.37 -0.52 -12.12
C GLY A 26 11.27 -0.20 -10.63
N PRO A 27 12.27 0.53 -10.11
CA PRO A 27 12.25 1.02 -8.75
C PRO A 27 11.15 2.06 -8.57
N THR A 28 10.60 2.07 -7.37
CA THR A 28 9.60 3.03 -6.92
C THR A 28 9.99 3.61 -5.58
N VAL A 29 9.74 4.91 -5.43
CA VAL A 29 9.90 5.63 -4.17
C VAL A 29 8.71 6.57 -3.98
N GLY A 30 8.37 6.85 -2.73
CA GLY A 30 7.24 7.72 -2.45
C GLY A 30 7.15 8.15 -0.99
N VAL A 31 6.14 8.96 -0.75
CA VAL A 31 5.76 9.44 0.57
C VAL A 31 4.34 8.99 0.90
N ASP A 32 4.14 8.65 2.16
CA ASP A 32 2.88 8.20 2.72
C ASP A 32 2.39 9.19 3.76
N PHE A 33 1.11 9.52 3.68
CA PHE A 33 0.39 10.30 4.67
C PHE A 33 -0.59 9.36 5.34
N THR A 34 -0.23 8.86 6.52
CA THR A 34 -0.94 7.78 7.19
C THR A 34 -1.63 8.27 8.44
N THR A 35 -2.82 7.77 8.69
CA THR A 35 -3.54 7.93 9.95
C THR A 35 -4.15 6.60 10.38
N LEU A 36 -4.40 6.46 11.68
CA LEU A 36 -5.09 5.33 12.26
C LEU A 36 -6.52 5.73 12.60
N LYS A 37 -7.50 5.06 12.01
CA LYS A 37 -8.90 5.27 12.33
C LYS A 37 -9.36 4.27 13.37
N PHE A 38 -9.51 4.73 14.60
CA PHE A 38 -10.06 3.95 15.71
C PHE A 38 -11.59 3.84 15.60
N LYS A 39 -12.14 2.78 16.17
CA LYS A 39 -13.59 2.53 16.20
C LYS A 39 -14.31 3.51 17.13
N GLN A 40 -13.64 4.01 18.17
CA GLN A 40 -14.14 5.02 19.12
C GLN A 40 -13.12 6.15 19.30
N ASP A 41 -13.62 7.37 19.42
CA ASP A 41 -12.80 8.58 19.59
C ASP A 41 -12.39 8.76 21.05
N LEU A 42 -11.33 8.05 21.49
CA LEU A 42 -10.78 8.17 22.85
C LEU A 42 -9.70 9.24 22.98
N PHE A 43 -9.00 9.52 21.90
CA PHE A 43 -7.91 10.50 21.82
C PHE A 43 -7.77 11.00 20.39
N THR A 44 -7.11 12.15 20.24
CA THR A 44 -6.86 12.73 18.92
C THR A 44 -5.73 11.97 18.23
N VAL A 45 -5.95 11.60 16.98
CA VAL A 45 -4.97 10.94 16.12
C VAL A 45 -4.61 11.88 14.99
N ASP A 46 -3.36 12.32 14.96
CA ASP A 46 -2.85 13.16 13.90
C ASP A 46 -2.18 12.33 12.80
N GLN A 47 -2.29 12.85 11.58
CA GLN A 47 -1.67 12.26 10.41
C GLN A 47 -0.14 12.26 10.54
N SER A 48 0.50 11.16 10.20
CA SER A 48 1.94 11.02 10.18
C SER A 48 2.45 10.87 8.76
N VAL A 49 3.60 11.48 8.48
CA VAL A 49 4.29 11.32 7.21
C VAL A 49 5.24 10.14 7.31
N GLY A 50 5.14 9.21 6.38
CA GLY A 50 6.03 8.09 6.18
C GLY A 50 6.67 8.11 4.81
N TYR A 51 7.46 7.09 4.52
CA TYR A 51 8.08 6.89 3.22
C TYR A 51 7.92 5.45 2.76
N GLN A 52 8.01 5.27 1.45
CA GLN A 52 7.97 3.96 0.84
C GLN A 52 9.03 3.84 -0.25
N ALA A 53 9.57 2.64 -0.40
CA ALA A 53 10.52 2.30 -1.46
C ALA A 53 10.38 0.82 -1.84
N GLY A 54 10.58 0.50 -3.11
CA GLY A 54 10.46 -0.88 -3.57
C GLY A 54 10.60 -1.03 -5.07
N ILE A 55 9.98 -2.08 -5.58
CA ILE A 55 9.96 -2.41 -7.01
C ILE A 55 8.50 -2.58 -7.43
N GLN A 56 8.17 -2.03 -8.59
CA GLN A 56 6.86 -2.19 -9.24
C GLN A 56 7.04 -2.80 -10.63
N GLY A 57 6.22 -3.79 -10.94
CA GLY A 57 6.08 -4.36 -12.28
C GLY A 57 4.73 -3.96 -12.87
N GLU A 58 4.72 -3.72 -14.17
CA GLU A 58 3.54 -3.43 -14.97
C GLU A 58 3.46 -4.42 -16.14
N MET A 59 2.31 -5.03 -16.31
CA MET A 59 2.00 -5.89 -17.44
C MET A 59 0.78 -5.32 -18.17
N MET A 60 1.00 -4.79 -19.38
CA MET A 60 -0.07 -4.22 -20.20
C MET A 60 -0.55 -5.20 -21.24
N PHE A 61 -1.88 -5.33 -21.37
CA PHE A 61 -2.52 -6.13 -22.44
C PHE A 61 -2.63 -5.27 -23.71
N PRO A 62 -2.19 -5.80 -24.86
CA PRO A 62 -2.17 -5.02 -26.10
C PRO A 62 -3.58 -4.64 -26.55
N GLY A 63 -3.71 -3.43 -27.06
CA GLY A 63 -4.90 -2.95 -27.77
C GLY A 63 -6.04 -2.39 -26.92
N ILE A 64 -6.16 -2.72 -25.65
CA ILE A 64 -7.32 -2.34 -24.81
C ILE A 64 -7.01 -1.36 -23.69
N GLY A 65 -5.73 -1.07 -23.43
CA GLY A 65 -5.31 -0.15 -22.36
C GLY A 65 -5.44 -0.72 -20.94
N PHE A 66 -5.85 -1.97 -20.78
CA PHE A 66 -5.85 -2.64 -19.49
C PHE A 66 -4.51 -3.28 -19.16
N GLY A 67 -4.21 -3.40 -17.89
CA GLY A 67 -3.00 -4.03 -17.39
C GLY A 67 -3.13 -4.42 -15.94
N ILE A 68 -2.10 -5.09 -15.45
CA ILE A 68 -1.96 -5.49 -14.05
C ILE A 68 -0.65 -4.92 -13.53
N ASP A 69 -0.71 -4.30 -12.36
CA ASP A 69 0.45 -3.87 -11.61
C ASP A 69 0.66 -4.80 -10.42
N ILE A 70 1.90 -5.20 -10.22
CA ILE A 70 2.33 -5.92 -9.03
C ILE A 70 3.52 -5.19 -8.42
N GLY A 71 3.64 -5.22 -7.10
CA GLY A 71 4.75 -4.56 -6.42
C GLY A 71 5.21 -5.32 -5.19
N ALA A 72 6.44 -5.00 -4.78
CA ALA A 72 6.98 -5.35 -3.48
C ALA A 72 7.60 -4.10 -2.88
N MET A 73 7.02 -3.58 -1.80
CA MET A 73 7.34 -2.28 -1.25
C MET A 73 7.56 -2.36 0.25
N TYR A 74 8.62 -1.75 0.70
CA TYR A 74 8.77 -1.38 2.09
C TYR A 74 8.05 -0.06 2.32
N GLU A 75 7.19 -0.02 3.34
CA GLU A 75 6.39 1.16 3.69
C GLU A 75 6.51 1.44 5.18
N GLN A 76 6.85 2.67 5.51
CA GLN A 76 6.75 3.18 6.86
C GLN A 76 5.41 3.89 7.03
N ARG A 77 4.52 3.30 7.80
CA ARG A 77 3.22 3.85 8.16
C ARG A 77 3.21 4.25 9.63
N GLY A 78 2.13 4.86 10.09
CA GLY A 78 1.95 5.16 11.51
C GLY A 78 1.00 6.34 11.72
N ALA A 79 0.94 6.78 12.97
CA ALA A 79 0.18 7.95 13.37
C ALA A 79 0.79 8.57 14.61
N THR A 80 0.51 9.85 14.81
CA THR A 80 0.82 10.52 16.07
C THR A 80 -0.40 10.43 16.99
N LEU A 81 -0.23 9.77 18.12
CA LEU A 81 -1.28 9.55 19.13
C LEU A 81 -1.13 10.60 20.22
N ASN A 82 -2.14 11.45 20.40
CA ASN A 82 -2.20 12.40 21.51
C ASN A 82 -2.94 11.76 22.68
N LEU A 83 -2.19 11.09 23.55
CA LEU A 83 -2.74 10.25 24.63
C LEU A 83 -3.34 11.05 25.79
N GLY A 84 -2.96 12.33 25.94
CA GLY A 84 -3.46 13.21 27.00
C GLY A 84 -3.13 12.71 28.41
N GLU A 85 -3.83 13.27 29.40
CA GLU A 85 -3.61 12.96 30.84
C GLU A 85 -4.49 11.82 31.38
N LYS A 86 -4.95 10.91 30.54
CA LYS A 86 -5.79 9.80 30.99
C LYS A 86 -4.96 8.76 31.75
N LYS A 87 -5.45 8.33 32.93
CA LYS A 87 -4.80 7.31 33.78
C LYS A 87 -4.49 5.99 33.05
N VAL A 88 -5.27 5.63 32.04
CA VAL A 88 -5.08 4.43 31.21
C VAL A 88 -3.73 4.43 30.49
N TRP A 89 -3.17 5.61 30.21
CA TRP A 89 -1.92 5.80 29.50
C TRP A 89 -0.75 6.22 30.39
N SER A 90 -0.94 6.22 31.71
CA SER A 90 0.07 6.71 32.67
C SER A 90 1.41 5.97 32.58
N SER A 91 1.41 4.69 32.19
CA SER A 91 2.62 3.89 31.97
C SER A 91 3.44 4.31 30.72
N GLN A 92 2.80 4.99 29.78
CA GLN A 92 3.40 5.48 28.53
C GLN A 92 3.81 6.97 28.62
N GLY A 93 3.52 7.64 29.72
CA GLY A 93 3.70 9.09 29.89
C GLY A 93 2.56 9.90 29.28
N TYR A 94 2.67 11.22 29.45
CA TYR A 94 1.71 12.18 28.91
C TYR A 94 2.26 12.81 27.63
N GLY A 95 1.36 13.18 26.71
CA GLY A 95 1.73 13.93 25.51
C GLY A 95 1.54 13.19 24.21
N SER A 96 2.24 13.65 23.19
CA SER A 96 2.14 13.14 21.83
C SER A 96 3.20 12.07 21.58
N HIS A 97 2.74 10.87 21.25
CA HIS A 97 3.61 9.74 20.91
C HIS A 97 3.44 9.34 19.43
N ARG A 98 4.52 9.34 18.69
CA ARG A 98 4.52 8.88 17.30
C ARG A 98 4.72 7.36 17.27
N SER A 99 3.72 6.66 16.74
CA SER A 99 3.79 5.23 16.47
C SER A 99 4.29 5.00 15.05
N TYR A 100 5.36 4.22 14.91
CA TYR A 100 5.90 3.79 13.63
C TYR A 100 5.54 2.34 13.39
N LEU A 101 5.03 2.05 12.19
CA LEU A 101 4.68 0.72 11.72
C LEU A 101 5.41 0.47 10.40
N HIS A 102 6.25 -0.53 10.36
CA HIS A 102 7.04 -0.91 9.18
C HIS A 102 6.42 -2.11 8.52
N TYR A 103 6.09 -1.99 7.24
CA TYR A 103 5.43 -3.02 6.46
C TYR A 103 6.23 -3.41 5.22
N LEU A 104 6.11 -4.68 4.86
CA LEU A 104 6.39 -5.19 3.52
C LEU A 104 5.05 -5.40 2.83
N SER A 105 4.78 -4.61 1.80
CA SER A 105 3.49 -4.54 1.11
C SER A 105 3.59 -5.09 -0.31
N PHE A 106 2.56 -5.84 -0.70
CA PHE A 106 2.42 -6.45 -2.01
C PHE A 106 1.11 -5.97 -2.67
N PRO A 107 1.10 -4.78 -3.31
CA PRO A 107 -0.04 -4.32 -4.06
C PRO A 107 -0.21 -5.13 -5.34
N ILE A 108 -1.46 -5.51 -5.66
CA ILE A 108 -1.87 -6.15 -6.90
C ILE A 108 -3.03 -5.33 -7.44
N ASN A 109 -2.81 -4.57 -8.51
CA ASN A 109 -3.80 -3.63 -9.01
C ASN A 109 -4.18 -3.96 -10.44
N LEU A 110 -5.46 -3.85 -10.75
CA LEU A 110 -5.92 -3.71 -12.11
C LEU A 110 -5.72 -2.25 -12.54
N ARG A 111 -5.18 -2.06 -13.73
CA ARG A 111 -4.89 -0.74 -14.30
C ARG A 111 -5.66 -0.53 -15.58
N PHE A 112 -6.10 0.71 -15.80
CA PHE A 112 -6.56 1.19 -17.09
C PHE A 112 -5.76 2.44 -17.47
N LYS A 113 -5.06 2.38 -18.60
CA LYS A 113 -4.26 3.47 -19.17
C LYS A 113 -4.89 3.93 -20.49
N TRP A 114 -5.05 5.24 -20.63
CA TRP A 114 -5.48 5.82 -21.90
C TRP A 114 -4.32 5.76 -22.91
N THR A 115 -4.46 4.92 -23.94
CA THR A 115 -3.42 4.66 -24.95
C THR A 115 -3.82 5.15 -26.33
N ARG A 116 -4.94 5.88 -26.48
CA ARG A 116 -5.47 6.37 -27.75
C ARG A 116 -5.77 7.85 -27.64
N MET A 117 -4.71 8.67 -27.65
CA MET A 117 -4.79 10.13 -27.50
C MET A 117 -4.12 10.88 -28.66
N ASN A 118 -4.17 10.31 -29.89
CA ASN A 118 -3.58 10.90 -31.10
C ASN A 118 -2.08 11.21 -30.99
N GLY A 119 -1.32 10.35 -30.31
CA GLY A 119 0.13 10.49 -30.10
C GLY A 119 0.52 11.26 -28.84
N LEU A 120 -0.44 11.83 -28.11
CA LEU A 120 -0.16 12.49 -26.82
C LEU A 120 0.28 11.47 -25.76
N GLU A 121 -0.19 10.23 -25.87
CA GLU A 121 0.17 9.10 -24.99
C GLU A 121 1.66 8.79 -24.98
N ASP A 122 2.40 9.22 -25.99
CA ASP A 122 3.86 9.04 -26.05
C ASP A 122 4.59 9.98 -25.07
N TYR A 123 3.98 11.10 -24.76
CA TYR A 123 4.51 12.09 -23.83
C TYR A 123 3.88 11.99 -22.46
N ILE A 124 2.54 11.93 -22.42
CA ILE A 124 1.78 11.85 -21.16
C ILE A 124 0.58 10.93 -21.38
N ALA A 125 0.52 9.84 -20.62
CA ALA A 125 -0.62 8.93 -20.60
C ALA A 125 -1.23 8.85 -19.20
N PRO A 126 -2.45 9.36 -18.99
CA PRO A 126 -3.15 9.21 -17.73
C PRO A 126 -3.59 7.75 -17.54
N TYR A 127 -3.64 7.32 -16.28
CA TYR A 127 -4.14 6.01 -15.92
C TYR A 127 -4.80 6.03 -14.54
N VAL A 128 -5.68 5.06 -14.34
CA VAL A 128 -6.29 4.75 -13.05
C VAL A 128 -5.98 3.31 -12.69
N PHE A 129 -5.93 3.03 -11.41
CA PHE A 129 -5.66 1.68 -10.93
C PHE A 129 -6.37 1.42 -9.61
N GLY A 130 -6.57 0.14 -9.31
CA GLY A 130 -7.14 -0.28 -8.04
C GLY A 130 -7.05 -1.78 -7.83
N GLY A 131 -6.96 -2.17 -6.57
CA GLY A 131 -6.86 -3.58 -6.21
C GLY A 131 -6.49 -3.81 -4.75
N PRO A 132 -6.33 -5.07 -4.35
CA PRO A 132 -5.91 -5.42 -3.01
C PRO A 132 -4.44 -5.06 -2.75
N ASN A 133 -4.17 -4.66 -1.51
CA ASN A 133 -2.82 -4.47 -0.99
C ASN A 133 -2.66 -5.35 0.25
N ILE A 134 -1.78 -6.34 0.16
CA ILE A 134 -1.47 -7.26 1.25
C ILE A 134 -0.17 -6.77 1.90
N SER A 135 -0.20 -6.49 3.20
CA SER A 135 0.94 -5.94 3.92
C SER A 135 1.27 -6.81 5.12
N PHE A 136 2.55 -7.10 5.31
CA PHE A 136 3.07 -7.81 6.47
C PHE A 136 3.87 -6.85 7.34
N MET A 137 3.57 -6.82 8.63
CA MET A 137 4.27 -5.99 9.58
C MET A 137 5.64 -6.61 9.89
N LEU A 138 6.70 -5.85 9.66
CA LEU A 138 8.08 -6.25 9.94
C LEU A 138 8.53 -5.79 11.34
N ALA A 139 8.15 -4.55 11.71
CA ALA A 139 8.51 -3.95 12.98
C ALA A 139 7.49 -2.87 13.37
N HIS A 140 7.42 -2.57 14.65
CA HIS A 140 6.57 -1.51 15.19
C HIS A 140 7.23 -0.87 16.42
N SER A 141 6.85 0.36 16.73
CA SER A 141 7.15 0.98 18.02
C SER A 141 6.38 0.24 19.11
N SER A 142 7.06 -0.18 20.16
CA SER A 142 6.39 -0.85 21.29
C SER A 142 5.64 0.18 22.12
N ILE A 143 4.31 0.10 22.11
CA ILE A 143 3.43 0.77 23.07
C ILE A 143 2.75 -0.36 23.83
N ASP A 144 3.04 -0.48 25.15
CA ASP A 144 2.62 -1.64 25.97
C ASP A 144 1.11 -1.85 26.03
N ALA A 145 0.34 -0.78 25.82
CA ALA A 145 -1.12 -0.81 25.79
C ALA A 145 -1.73 -1.30 24.48
N LEU A 146 -0.91 -1.50 23.44
CA LEU A 146 -1.37 -1.88 22.10
C LEU A 146 -0.88 -3.27 21.71
N ASP A 147 -1.71 -4.01 21.02
CA ASP A 147 -1.38 -5.28 20.37
C ASP A 147 -1.42 -5.11 18.85
N TYR A 148 -0.42 -5.64 18.17
CA TYR A 148 -0.22 -5.40 16.75
C TYR A 148 -0.47 -6.69 15.95
N THR A 149 -1.18 -6.54 14.84
CA THR A 149 -1.48 -7.67 13.93
C THR A 149 -0.39 -7.78 12.87
N THR A 150 0.11 -8.98 12.65
CA THR A 150 1.21 -9.26 11.72
C THR A 150 0.87 -8.98 10.25
N ALA A 151 -0.40 -9.14 9.86
CA ALA A 151 -0.84 -8.96 8.48
C ALA A 151 -1.99 -7.94 8.39
N ASP A 152 -1.93 -7.08 7.38
CA ASP A 152 -2.95 -6.08 7.06
C ASP A 152 -3.38 -6.25 5.61
N LEU A 153 -4.68 -6.31 5.39
CA LEU A 153 -5.30 -6.33 4.07
C LEU A 153 -5.97 -4.98 3.82
N GLY A 154 -5.61 -4.33 2.72
CA GLY A 154 -6.20 -3.08 2.28
C GLY A 154 -6.78 -3.18 0.87
N LEU A 155 -7.62 -2.22 0.53
CA LEU A 155 -8.05 -1.95 -0.83
C LEU A 155 -7.44 -0.61 -1.26
N GLN A 156 -6.70 -0.62 -2.35
CA GLN A 156 -6.04 0.55 -2.92
C GLN A 156 -6.76 1.01 -4.17
N VAL A 157 -6.93 2.33 -4.31
CA VAL A 157 -7.36 2.97 -5.56
C VAL A 157 -6.48 4.18 -5.80
N GLY A 158 -6.22 4.48 -7.07
CA GLY A 158 -5.35 5.59 -7.41
C GLY A 158 -5.46 6.00 -8.87
N LEU A 159 -4.78 7.10 -9.14
CA LEU A 159 -4.63 7.67 -10.47
C LEU A 159 -3.18 8.11 -10.66
N GLY A 160 -2.76 8.22 -11.90
CA GLY A 160 -1.40 8.66 -12.22
C GLY A 160 -1.24 9.07 -13.66
N PHE A 161 -0.04 9.53 -13.95
CA PHE A 161 0.39 9.90 -15.29
C PHE A 161 1.71 9.19 -15.61
N GLU A 162 1.77 8.57 -16.77
CA GLU A 162 3.02 8.10 -17.35
C GLU A 162 3.61 9.22 -18.21
N VAL A 163 4.88 9.52 -18.00
CA VAL A 163 5.61 10.57 -18.72
C VAL A 163 6.75 9.91 -19.50
N LEU A 164 6.84 10.23 -20.80
CA LEU A 164 7.86 9.74 -21.72
C LEU A 164 8.00 8.20 -21.74
N LYS A 165 6.92 7.48 -21.49
CA LYS A 165 6.86 6.00 -21.44
C LYS A 165 7.78 5.33 -20.39
N ARG A 166 8.46 6.11 -19.55
CA ARG A 166 9.44 5.61 -18.58
C ARG A 166 9.15 5.99 -17.13
N TRP A 167 8.61 7.17 -16.91
CA TRP A 167 8.33 7.69 -15.59
C TRP A 167 6.85 7.64 -15.30
N GLN A 168 6.49 7.23 -14.11
CA GLN A 168 5.12 7.31 -13.64
C GLN A 168 5.08 8.08 -12.33
N ILE A 169 4.14 9.01 -12.24
CA ILE A 169 3.79 9.72 -11.01
C ILE A 169 2.37 9.29 -10.67
N GLN A 170 2.17 8.76 -9.48
CA GLN A 170 0.88 8.22 -9.07
C GLN A 170 0.50 8.67 -7.67
N ALA A 171 -0.77 8.96 -7.48
CA ALA A 171 -1.39 9.21 -6.20
C ALA A 171 -2.42 8.12 -5.91
N SER A 172 -2.43 7.62 -4.69
CA SER A 172 -3.35 6.55 -4.31
C SER A 172 -3.84 6.70 -2.89
N TYR A 173 -5.00 6.10 -2.64
CA TYR A 173 -5.57 5.96 -1.32
C TYR A 173 -5.76 4.49 -0.98
N ASN A 174 -5.30 4.09 0.19
CA ASN A 174 -5.41 2.72 0.70
C ASN A 174 -6.35 2.67 1.91
N TRP A 175 -7.42 1.88 1.77
CA TRP A 175 -8.34 1.53 2.86
C TRP A 175 -7.88 0.25 3.53
N GLY A 176 -7.33 0.32 4.75
CA GLY A 176 -7.16 -0.88 5.58
C GLY A 176 -8.52 -1.51 5.88
N MET A 177 -8.68 -2.76 5.49
CA MET A 177 -9.90 -3.55 5.73
C MET A 177 -9.82 -4.30 7.04
N THR A 178 -8.62 -4.76 7.40
CA THR A 178 -8.33 -5.45 8.66
C THR A 178 -7.93 -4.47 9.75
N TYR A 179 -8.00 -4.93 10.99
CA TYR A 179 -7.52 -4.16 12.13
C TYR A 179 -6.02 -4.43 12.30
N CYS A 180 -5.20 -3.38 12.21
CA CYS A 180 -3.75 -3.47 12.38
C CYS A 180 -3.29 -3.32 13.83
N VAL A 181 -4.12 -2.66 14.66
CA VAL A 181 -3.83 -2.42 16.07
C VAL A 181 -5.08 -2.71 16.90
N LYS A 182 -4.89 -3.37 18.04
CA LYS A 182 -5.92 -3.63 19.05
C LYS A 182 -5.44 -3.12 20.40
N THR A 183 -6.35 -2.61 21.23
CA THR A 183 -6.02 -2.18 22.58
C THR A 183 -6.18 -3.35 23.55
N LYS A 184 -5.18 -3.60 24.39
CA LYS A 184 -5.19 -4.69 25.39
C LYS A 184 -6.14 -4.45 26.56
N ILE A 185 -6.43 -3.20 26.87
CA ILE A 185 -7.09 -2.78 28.14
C ILE A 185 -8.59 -2.55 27.94
N LEU A 186 -9.02 -2.31 26.70
CA LEU A 186 -10.41 -1.94 26.38
C LEU A 186 -10.93 -2.84 25.27
N ASP A 187 -12.00 -3.57 25.53
CA ASP A 187 -12.71 -4.34 24.53
C ASP A 187 -13.25 -3.41 23.44
N ASP A 188 -13.15 -3.81 22.17
CA ASP A 188 -13.66 -3.08 21.00
C ASP A 188 -12.88 -1.83 20.53
N HIS A 189 -11.65 -1.59 20.99
CA HIS A 189 -10.79 -0.48 20.55
C HIS A 189 -9.73 -0.96 19.56
N SER A 190 -10.12 -1.12 18.32
CA SER A 190 -9.25 -1.52 17.22
C SER A 190 -9.17 -0.43 16.16
N ALA A 191 -8.00 -0.32 15.51
CA ALA A 191 -7.73 0.69 14.50
C ALA A 191 -7.44 0.07 13.14
N LYS A 192 -7.85 0.79 12.08
CA LYS A 192 -7.57 0.48 10.69
C LYS A 192 -6.66 1.53 10.09
N ASN A 193 -5.73 1.11 9.23
CA ASN A 193 -4.88 2.01 8.47
C ASN A 193 -5.68 2.79 7.42
N ARG A 194 -5.33 4.07 7.25
CA ARG A 194 -5.78 4.95 6.18
C ARG A 194 -4.57 5.68 5.65
N THR A 195 -4.22 5.46 4.39
CA THR A 195 -2.98 5.98 3.84
C THR A 195 -3.24 6.64 2.48
N TRP A 196 -2.85 7.91 2.37
CA TRP A 196 -2.63 8.59 1.10
C TRP A 196 -1.17 8.41 0.71
N SER A 197 -0.91 8.08 -0.55
CA SER A 197 0.44 7.85 -1.04
C SER A 197 0.68 8.62 -2.32
N VAL A 198 1.85 9.20 -2.44
CA VAL A 198 2.36 9.76 -3.71
C VAL A 198 3.65 9.05 -4.05
N ARG A 199 3.72 8.45 -5.24
CA ARG A 199 4.84 7.62 -5.69
C ARG A 199 5.36 8.04 -7.05
N VAL A 200 6.65 7.83 -7.24
CA VAL A 200 7.32 7.92 -8.54
C VAL A 200 7.94 6.58 -8.86
N VAL A 201 7.70 6.11 -10.08
CA VAL A 201 8.24 4.85 -10.60
C VAL A 201 9.05 5.16 -11.85
N ARG A 202 10.19 4.52 -12.03
CA ARG A 202 10.98 4.57 -13.26
C ARG A 202 11.07 3.18 -13.87
N PHE A 203 10.45 2.97 -15.01
CA PHE A 203 10.49 1.70 -15.74
C PHE A 203 11.70 1.59 -16.67
N PHE A 204 12.14 0.35 -16.84
CA PHE A 204 13.19 -0.06 -17.77
C PHE A 204 12.61 -0.89 -18.90
#